data_15b66c50d71586fcf937c82553c42fa7
#
_entry.id   15b66c50d71586fcf937c82553c42fa7
#
_cell.length_a   1.000
_cell.length_b   1.000
_cell.length_c   1.000
_cell.angle_alpha   90.00
_cell.angle_beta   90.00
_cell.angle_gamma   90.00
#
_symmetry.space_group_name_H-M   'P 1'
#
loop_
_entity.id
_entity.type
_entity.pdbx_description
1 polymer ?
#
loop_
_entity_poly.entity_id
_entity_poly.type
_entity_poly.pdbx_seq_one_letter_code
_entity_poly.pdbx_strand_id
1 'polypeptide(L)'
;MWVQEFSKKGGGHHSAHIHSNQHISGFYFLKCSEKTSYPIFHDPRTGARTTKLNMKPDLKGIFDGNDLVHYRPQPGTLLIFPGYLEHEFSVDHGKAPFRFIHWNITAIPKEMARNV
;
A
#
# COMPACT_ATOMS: atom_id res chain seq x y z
N MET A 1 5.63 -6.46 -12.70
CA MET A 1 6.50 -5.45 -12.05
C MET A 1 6.57 -4.21 -12.93
N TRP A 2 6.44 -3.04 -12.36
CA TRP A 2 6.58 -1.75 -13.07
C TRP A 2 7.00 -0.66 -12.10
N VAL A 3 7.53 0.45 -12.65
CA VAL A 3 7.86 1.65 -11.90
C VAL A 3 6.67 2.60 -11.95
N GLN A 4 6.28 3.13 -10.81
CA GLN A 4 5.26 4.17 -10.66
C GLN A 4 5.93 5.46 -10.23
N GLU A 5 5.57 6.56 -10.89
CA GLU A 5 6.01 7.89 -10.52
C GLU A 5 4.81 8.84 -10.51
N PHE A 6 4.69 9.64 -9.45
CA PHE A 6 3.69 10.69 -9.39
C PHE A 6 4.25 12.01 -9.91
N SER A 7 3.40 12.77 -10.61
CA SER A 7 3.79 14.05 -11.18
C SER A 7 4.24 15.04 -10.11
N LYS A 8 5.32 15.75 -10.36
CA LYS A 8 5.79 16.84 -9.51
C LYS A 8 4.80 18.02 -9.39
N LYS A 9 3.77 18.06 -10.23
CA LYS A 9 2.70 19.05 -10.17
C LYS A 9 1.63 18.71 -9.12
N GLY A 10 1.72 17.53 -8.50
CA GLY A 10 0.76 17.04 -7.53
C GLY A 10 -0.45 16.35 -8.15
N GLY A 11 -1.35 15.88 -7.28
CA GLY A 11 -2.60 15.23 -7.64
C GLY A 11 -2.48 13.72 -7.90
N GLY A 12 -1.27 13.16 -7.94
CA GLY A 12 -1.09 11.71 -8.07
C GLY A 12 -1.66 10.98 -6.86
N HIS A 13 -2.41 9.91 -7.10
CA HIS A 13 -2.95 9.05 -6.07
C HIS A 13 -3.39 7.71 -6.65
N HIS A 14 -3.66 6.75 -5.80
CA HIS A 14 -4.38 5.54 -6.15
C HIS A 14 -5.56 5.38 -5.20
N SER A 15 -6.75 5.16 -5.77
CA SER A 15 -7.94 4.86 -4.98
C SER A 15 -7.82 3.52 -4.28
N ALA A 16 -8.56 3.34 -3.19
CA ALA A 16 -8.61 2.09 -2.45
C ALA A 16 -9.00 0.91 -3.36
N HIS A 17 -8.19 -0.14 -3.36
CA HIS A 17 -8.38 -1.33 -4.19
C HIS A 17 -7.67 -2.54 -3.61
N ILE A 18 -8.00 -3.70 -4.16
CA ILE A 18 -7.31 -4.97 -3.93
C ILE A 18 -6.75 -5.49 -5.26
N HIS A 19 -5.82 -6.42 -5.18
CA HIS A 19 -5.25 -7.06 -6.36
C HIS A 19 -5.93 -8.42 -6.59
N SER A 20 -6.93 -8.45 -7.49
CA SER A 20 -7.59 -9.70 -7.89
C SER A 20 -6.59 -10.65 -8.54
N ASN A 21 -6.68 -11.93 -8.18
CA ASN A 21 -5.81 -13.00 -8.70
C ASN A 21 -4.31 -12.82 -8.42
N GLN A 22 -3.95 -11.94 -7.49
CA GLN A 22 -2.60 -11.79 -7.01
C GLN A 22 -2.51 -12.30 -5.57
N HIS A 23 -1.50 -13.11 -5.27
CA HIS A 23 -1.35 -13.70 -3.93
C HIS A 23 -0.53 -12.80 -3.02
N ILE A 24 0.54 -12.24 -3.56
CA ILE A 24 1.44 -11.35 -2.83
C ILE A 24 1.71 -10.11 -3.67
N SER A 25 1.67 -8.97 -3.04
CA SER A 25 1.99 -7.68 -3.64
C SER A 25 3.10 -6.99 -2.86
N GLY A 26 3.77 -6.04 -3.47
CA GLY A 26 4.78 -5.28 -2.77
C GLY A 26 5.13 -3.97 -3.45
N PHE A 27 5.73 -3.10 -2.65
CA PHE A 27 6.27 -1.82 -3.07
C PHE A 27 7.72 -1.72 -2.63
N TYR A 28 8.58 -1.26 -3.51
CA TYR A 28 9.94 -0.87 -3.17
C TYR A 28 10.12 0.62 -3.48
N PHE A 29 10.33 1.42 -2.43
CA PHE A 29 10.37 2.88 -2.54
C PHE A 29 11.75 3.37 -2.93
N LEU A 30 11.83 4.05 -4.09
CA LEU A 30 13.05 4.63 -4.63
C LEU A 30 13.23 6.10 -4.21
N LYS A 31 12.14 6.87 -4.25
CA LYS A 31 12.10 8.28 -3.85
C LYS A 31 10.81 8.56 -3.13
N CYS A 32 10.90 8.97 -1.89
CA CYS A 32 9.78 9.37 -1.05
C CYS A 32 10.27 10.21 0.13
N SER A 33 9.38 10.94 0.75
CA SER A 33 9.65 11.75 1.95
C SER A 33 8.34 12.02 2.70
N GLU A 34 8.41 12.77 3.78
CA GLU A 34 7.21 13.23 4.49
C GLU A 34 6.33 14.18 3.65
N LYS A 35 6.88 14.73 2.56
CA LYS A 35 6.19 15.66 1.65
C LYS A 35 5.57 14.97 0.46
N THR A 36 5.67 13.65 0.36
CA THR A 36 5.14 12.87 -0.76
C THR A 36 3.92 12.06 -0.35
N SER A 37 3.29 11.45 -1.34
CA SER A 37 2.30 10.39 -1.11
C SER A 37 2.88 9.23 -0.29
N TYR A 38 2.00 8.41 0.27
CA TYR A 38 2.34 7.21 1.03
C TYR A 38 1.18 6.22 0.97
N PRO A 39 1.45 4.92 1.16
CA PRO A 39 0.41 3.92 1.18
C PRO A 39 -0.40 3.96 2.48
N ILE A 40 -1.70 3.71 2.35
CA ILE A 40 -2.64 3.55 3.45
C ILE A 40 -3.26 2.16 3.30
N PHE A 41 -3.13 1.33 4.33
CA PHE A 41 -3.68 -0.02 4.36
C PHE A 41 -4.95 -0.05 5.21
N HIS A 42 -5.96 -0.76 4.73
CA HIS A 42 -7.25 -0.91 5.39
C HIS A 42 -7.30 -2.24 6.15
N ASP A 43 -7.95 -2.24 7.31
CA ASP A 43 -8.22 -3.47 8.03
C ASP A 43 -9.11 -4.39 7.18
N PRO A 44 -8.66 -5.60 6.84
CA PRO A 44 -9.44 -6.51 6.00
C PRO A 44 -10.64 -7.14 6.72
N ARG A 45 -10.72 -7.00 8.03
CA ARG A 45 -11.81 -7.51 8.88
C ARG A 45 -13.00 -6.57 8.83
N THR A 46 -13.82 -6.63 7.79
CA THR A 46 -14.92 -5.68 7.54
C THR A 46 -15.89 -5.53 8.71
N GLY A 47 -16.29 -6.63 9.36
CA GLY A 47 -17.16 -6.57 10.54
C GLY A 47 -16.51 -5.85 11.72
N ALA A 48 -15.23 -6.06 11.96
CA ALA A 48 -14.49 -5.38 13.03
C ALA A 48 -14.39 -3.86 12.79
N ARG A 49 -14.29 -3.42 11.53
CA ARG A 49 -14.20 -2.00 11.19
C ARG A 49 -15.43 -1.19 11.60
N THR A 50 -16.60 -1.79 11.62
CA THR A 50 -17.86 -1.11 11.98
C THR A 50 -18.11 -1.07 13.49
N THR A 51 -17.40 -1.87 14.27
CA THR A 51 -17.63 -2.03 15.71
C THR A 51 -16.45 -1.61 16.58
N LYS A 52 -15.37 -1.15 15.99
CA LYS A 52 -14.18 -0.70 16.71
C LYS A 52 -14.46 0.54 17.55
N LEU A 53 -13.92 0.51 18.75
CA LEU A 53 -13.87 1.71 19.59
C LEU A 53 -12.78 2.65 19.09
N ASN A 54 -13.03 3.94 19.22
CA ASN A 54 -12.02 4.94 18.92
C ASN A 54 -10.79 4.74 19.82
N MET A 55 -9.61 4.82 19.20
CA MET A 55 -8.36 4.74 19.94
C MET A 55 -8.16 6.01 20.79
N LYS A 56 -7.45 5.84 21.90
CA LYS A 56 -7.05 7.00 22.71
C LYS A 56 -6.13 7.92 21.89
N PRO A 57 -6.32 9.27 21.96
CA PRO A 57 -5.56 10.21 21.14
C PRO A 57 -4.03 10.16 21.34
N ASP A 58 -3.58 9.72 22.52
CA ASP A 58 -2.17 9.61 22.87
C ASP A 58 -1.51 8.29 22.41
N LEU A 59 -2.32 7.33 21.94
CA LEU A 59 -1.82 6.04 21.46
C LEU A 59 -1.19 6.21 20.08
N LYS A 60 0.07 5.84 19.96
CA LYS A 60 0.84 5.90 18.71
C LYS A 60 1.30 4.51 18.28
N GLY A 61 1.45 4.33 16.96
CA GLY A 61 1.92 3.09 16.37
C GLY A 61 0.81 2.29 15.69
N ILE A 62 1.12 1.04 15.36
CA ILE A 62 0.21 0.11 14.68
C ILE A 62 -0.28 -0.91 15.71
N PHE A 63 -1.59 -1.00 15.86
CA PHE A 63 -2.26 -1.88 16.83
C PHE A 63 -3.45 -2.55 16.16
N ASP A 64 -3.94 -3.63 16.76
CA ASP A 64 -5.13 -4.36 16.28
C ASP A 64 -6.40 -3.49 16.21
N GLY A 65 -6.42 -2.38 16.92
CA GLY A 65 -7.51 -1.39 16.89
C GLY A 65 -7.49 -0.43 15.69
N ASN A 66 -6.43 -0.41 14.88
CA ASN A 66 -6.38 0.48 13.73
C ASN A 66 -7.35 0.04 12.61
N ASP A 67 -8.13 0.97 12.06
CA ASP A 67 -8.89 0.76 10.83
C ASP A 67 -8.02 0.96 9.61
N LEU A 68 -7.20 1.99 9.66
CA LEU A 68 -6.28 2.41 8.63
C LEU A 68 -4.88 2.48 9.21
N VAL A 69 -3.92 2.02 8.42
CA VAL A 69 -2.50 2.18 8.72
C VAL A 69 -1.90 3.12 7.68
N HIS A 70 -1.57 4.32 8.11
CA HIS A 70 -0.85 5.31 7.30
C HIS A 70 0.64 5.02 7.41
N TYR A 71 1.20 4.36 6.41
CA TYR A 71 2.60 3.98 6.44
C TYR A 71 3.45 4.96 5.64
N ARG A 72 4.36 5.67 6.30
CA ARG A 72 5.28 6.61 5.65
C ARG A 72 6.63 5.96 5.41
N PRO A 73 6.90 5.51 4.17
CA PRO A 73 8.15 4.85 3.86
C PRO A 73 9.31 5.82 3.78
N GLN A 74 10.51 5.26 3.87
CA GLN A 74 11.75 5.92 3.49
C GLN A 74 12.30 5.29 2.22
N PRO A 75 13.15 5.98 1.43
CA PRO A 75 13.85 5.35 0.31
C PRO A 75 14.58 4.07 0.76
N GLY A 76 14.42 3.00 -0.03
CA GLY A 76 14.94 1.67 0.31
C GLY A 76 13.97 0.80 1.12
N THR A 77 12.82 1.31 1.56
CA THR A 77 11.79 0.50 2.21
C THR A 77 11.17 -0.49 1.21
N LEU A 78 11.10 -1.75 1.61
CA LEU A 78 10.37 -2.81 0.92
C LEU A 78 9.15 -3.19 1.76
N LEU A 79 7.95 -3.02 1.22
CA LEU A 79 6.70 -3.50 1.80
C LEU A 79 6.23 -4.74 1.04
N ILE A 80 5.82 -5.76 1.78
CA ILE A 80 5.25 -6.99 1.26
C ILE A 80 3.93 -7.23 1.97
N PHE A 81 2.88 -7.48 1.21
CA PHE A 81 1.54 -7.68 1.76
C PHE A 81 0.71 -8.63 0.90
N PRO A 82 -0.32 -9.28 1.46
CA PRO A 82 -1.19 -10.15 0.68
C PRO A 82 -2.01 -9.34 -0.33
N GLY A 83 -2.23 -9.90 -1.53
CA GLY A 83 -2.97 -9.22 -2.59
C GLY A 83 -4.39 -8.82 -2.23
N TYR A 84 -5.03 -9.49 -1.25
CA TYR A 84 -6.37 -9.14 -0.77
C TYR A 84 -6.40 -7.93 0.15
N LEU A 85 -5.26 -7.45 0.65
CA LEU A 85 -5.22 -6.32 1.57
C LEU A 85 -5.55 -5.03 0.84
N GLU A 86 -6.71 -4.46 1.15
CA GLU A 86 -7.15 -3.20 0.57
C GLU A 86 -6.19 -2.07 0.94
N HIS A 87 -5.79 -1.33 -0.05
CA HIS A 87 -4.85 -0.22 0.14
C HIS A 87 -5.09 0.88 -0.89
N GLU A 88 -4.56 2.05 -0.57
CA GLU A 88 -4.60 3.25 -1.40
C GLU A 88 -3.30 4.03 -1.26
N PHE A 89 -3.08 4.97 -2.14
CA PHE A 89 -2.04 6.00 -1.98
C PHE A 89 -2.71 7.34 -1.71
N SER A 90 -2.24 8.03 -0.68
CA SER A 90 -2.67 9.40 -0.39
C SER A 90 -2.38 10.33 -1.57
N VAL A 91 -3.15 11.41 -1.68
CA VAL A 91 -2.90 12.41 -2.72
C VAL A 91 -1.50 13.02 -2.54
N ASP A 92 -0.71 13.00 -3.60
CA ASP A 92 0.60 13.62 -3.64
C ASP A 92 0.46 15.13 -3.85
N HIS A 93 1.15 15.92 -3.06
CA HIS A 93 1.10 17.38 -3.16
C HIS A 93 2.10 17.97 -4.18
N GLY A 94 2.89 17.12 -4.82
CA GLY A 94 3.85 17.51 -5.85
C GLY A 94 5.04 18.35 -5.36
N LYS A 95 5.37 18.27 -4.06
CA LYS A 95 6.44 19.07 -3.46
C LYS A 95 7.81 18.41 -3.45
N ALA A 96 7.87 17.12 -3.81
CA ALA A 96 9.10 16.32 -3.86
C ALA A 96 8.91 15.13 -4.80
N PRO A 97 10.01 14.52 -5.31
CA PRO A 97 9.91 13.32 -6.14
C PRO A 97 9.30 12.15 -5.38
N PHE A 98 8.37 11.44 -6.02
CA PHE A 98 7.79 10.22 -5.50
C PHE A 98 7.84 9.14 -6.57
N ARG A 99 8.59 8.06 -6.29
CA ARG A 99 8.80 6.96 -7.23
C ARG A 99 8.95 5.65 -6.46
N PHE A 100 8.26 4.61 -6.91
CA PHE A 100 8.37 3.27 -6.34
C PHE A 100 8.23 2.19 -7.41
N ILE A 101 8.75 1.02 -7.12
CA ILE A 101 8.52 -0.19 -7.92
C ILE A 101 7.35 -0.93 -7.31
N HIS A 102 6.37 -1.25 -8.12
CA HIS A 102 5.25 -2.12 -7.76
C HIS A 102 5.43 -3.50 -8.39
N TRP A 103 5.16 -4.54 -7.64
CA TRP A 103 5.22 -5.91 -8.12
C TRP A 103 4.14 -6.77 -7.49
N ASN A 104 3.74 -7.81 -8.24
CA ASN A 104 2.78 -8.81 -7.80
C ASN A 104 3.31 -10.20 -8.12
N ILE A 105 3.00 -11.15 -7.27
CA ILE A 105 3.29 -12.59 -7.46
C ILE A 105 1.96 -13.35 -7.47
N THR A 106 1.79 -14.14 -8.53
CA THR A 106 0.67 -15.07 -8.66
C THR A 106 1.22 -16.50 -8.60
N ALA A 107 0.68 -17.30 -7.69
CA ALA A 107 0.94 -18.73 -7.68
C ALA A 107 0.04 -19.41 -8.73
N ILE A 108 0.61 -20.26 -9.55
CA ILE A 108 -0.12 -21.06 -10.53
C ILE A 108 0.16 -22.56 -10.29
N PRO A 109 -0.78 -23.45 -10.61
CA PRO A 109 -0.54 -24.90 -10.55
C PRO A 109 0.69 -25.29 -11.38
N LYS A 110 1.44 -26.26 -10.89
CA LYS A 110 2.68 -26.71 -11.53
C LYS A 110 2.47 -27.16 -12.99
N GLU A 111 1.30 -27.75 -13.26
CA GLU A 111 0.93 -28.20 -14.60
C GLU A 111 0.80 -27.03 -15.59
N MET A 112 0.33 -25.89 -15.11
CA MET A 112 0.18 -24.67 -15.90
C MET A 112 1.51 -23.93 -16.09
N ALA A 113 2.45 -24.08 -15.18
CA ALA A 113 3.75 -23.40 -15.21
C ALA A 113 4.64 -23.84 -16.38
N ARG A 114 4.40 -25.03 -16.94
CA ARG A 114 5.16 -25.57 -18.09
C ARG A 114 4.91 -24.84 -19.40
N ASN A 115 3.85 -24.04 -19.47
CA ASN A 115 3.43 -23.32 -20.68
C ASN A 115 3.70 -21.82 -20.59
N VAL A 116 4.44 -21.39 -19.61
CA VAL A 116 4.76 -19.98 -19.37
C VAL A 116 6.22 -19.70 -19.68
#